data_da0933ca17baf7775deac0ab9422135c
#
_entry.id   da0933ca17baf7775deac0ab9422135c
#
_cell.length_a   1.000
_cell.length_b   1.000
_cell.length_c   1.000
_cell.angle_alpha   90.00
_cell.angle_beta   90.00
_cell.angle_gamma   90.00
#
_symmetry.space_group_name_H-M   'P 1'
#
loop_
_entity.id
_entity.type
_entity.pdbx_description
1 polymer ?
#
loop_
_entity_poly.entity_id
_entity_poly.type
_entity_poly.pdbx_seq_one_letter_code
_entity_poly.pdbx_strand_id
1 'polypeptide(L)'
;MLSPFFIMIFVLVMIGITDYFGINNFARKGAGSEATGIAVSVANNIDSQKFVQVVKEGKNNPYYEELRLKLNKNLHDTGVKYLTTIIVEGNKIVYIVDGSDSNTEDFSDYKSEDADINKELLNWFEKKEKGYTDIY
;
A
#
# COMPACT_ATOMS: atom_id res chain seq x y z
N MET A 1 19.81 1.03 49.39
CA MET A 1 20.60 0.35 48.36
C MET A 1 19.71 -0.64 47.63
N LEU A 2 19.45 -0.48 46.34
CA LEU A 2 18.67 -1.45 45.57
C LEU A 2 19.42 -2.79 45.50
N SER A 3 18.72 -3.90 45.79
CA SER A 3 19.30 -5.23 45.68
C SER A 3 19.79 -5.49 44.25
N PRO A 4 20.94 -6.16 44.07
CA PRO A 4 21.43 -6.55 42.73
C PRO A 4 20.39 -7.28 41.87
N PHE A 5 19.49 -8.00 42.54
CA PHE A 5 18.38 -8.70 41.91
C PHE A 5 17.39 -7.76 41.22
N PHE A 6 17.04 -6.62 41.84
CA PHE A 6 16.16 -5.59 41.23
C PHE A 6 16.83 -4.90 40.03
N ILE A 7 18.14 -4.64 40.14
CA ILE A 7 18.91 -4.07 39.03
C ILE A 7 18.89 -5.01 37.82
N MET A 8 19.08 -6.30 38.04
CA MET A 8 19.07 -7.31 36.97
C MET A 8 17.70 -7.41 36.31
N ILE A 9 16.61 -7.44 37.07
CA ILE A 9 15.24 -7.42 36.51
C ILE A 9 15.00 -6.16 35.69
N PHE A 10 15.39 -4.98 36.18
CA PHE A 10 15.21 -3.72 35.47
C PHE A 10 15.96 -3.71 34.14
N VAL A 11 17.20 -4.20 34.10
CA VAL A 11 17.99 -4.32 32.87
C VAL A 11 17.33 -5.25 31.85
N LEU A 12 16.84 -6.43 32.31
CA LEU A 12 16.16 -7.39 31.44
C LEU A 12 14.87 -6.80 30.82
N VAL A 13 14.08 -6.06 31.63
CA VAL A 13 12.87 -5.39 31.14
C VAL A 13 13.23 -4.31 30.11
N MET A 14 14.25 -3.50 30.35
CA MET A 14 14.69 -2.47 29.43
C MET A 14 15.18 -3.06 28.10
N ILE A 15 15.95 -4.15 28.13
CA ILE A 15 16.38 -4.87 26.92
C ILE A 15 15.15 -5.37 26.15
N GLY A 16 14.21 -6.04 26.82
CA GLY A 16 13.01 -6.56 26.21
C GLY A 16 12.16 -5.47 25.53
N ILE A 17 12.04 -4.29 26.13
CA ILE A 17 11.32 -3.15 25.55
C ILE A 17 12.05 -2.63 24.30
N THR A 18 13.36 -2.43 24.36
CA THR A 18 14.14 -1.92 23.22
C THR A 18 14.13 -2.88 22.04
N ASP A 19 14.23 -4.18 22.29
CA ASP A 19 14.15 -5.21 21.24
C ASP A 19 12.76 -5.26 20.61
N TYR A 20 11.71 -5.19 21.40
CA TYR A 20 10.32 -5.18 20.89
C TYR A 20 10.08 -3.99 19.96
N PHE A 21 10.47 -2.78 20.34
CA PHE A 21 10.33 -1.59 19.49
C PHE A 21 11.23 -1.65 18.26
N GLY A 22 12.44 -2.16 18.41
CA GLY A 22 13.40 -2.33 17.30
C GLY A 22 12.88 -3.30 16.24
N ILE A 23 12.38 -4.47 16.63
CA ILE A 23 11.84 -5.50 15.74
C ILE A 23 10.60 -4.97 14.99
N ASN A 24 9.67 -4.32 15.70
CA ASN A 24 8.48 -3.75 15.08
C ASN A 24 8.82 -2.68 14.02
N ASN A 25 9.74 -1.77 14.34
CA ASN A 25 10.17 -0.75 13.39
C ASN A 25 10.89 -1.34 12.18
N PHE A 26 11.71 -2.37 12.39
CA PHE A 26 12.40 -3.06 11.31
C PHE A 26 11.42 -3.80 10.39
N ALA A 27 10.47 -4.53 10.97
CA ALA A 27 9.43 -5.25 10.23
C ALA A 27 8.54 -4.29 9.40
N ARG A 28 8.14 -3.16 9.98
CA ARG A 28 7.35 -2.13 9.28
C ARG A 28 8.10 -1.53 8.10
N LYS A 29 9.37 -1.13 8.31
CA LYS A 29 10.21 -0.58 7.24
C LYS A 29 10.47 -1.61 6.13
N GLY A 30 10.69 -2.87 6.49
CA GLY A 30 10.86 -3.97 5.56
C GLY A 30 9.62 -4.16 4.69
N ALA A 31 8.45 -4.30 5.30
CA ALA A 31 7.18 -4.47 4.60
C ALA A 31 6.84 -3.26 3.71
N GLY A 32 7.04 -2.04 4.20
CA GLY A 32 6.81 -0.82 3.41
C GLY A 32 7.75 -0.72 2.21
N SER A 33 9.02 -1.05 2.38
CA SER A 33 10.00 -1.08 1.28
C SER A 33 9.65 -2.13 0.23
N GLU A 34 9.24 -3.32 0.65
CA GLU A 34 8.80 -4.39 -0.23
C GLU A 34 7.55 -3.99 -1.02
N ALA A 35 6.52 -3.50 -0.35
CA ALA A 35 5.30 -3.01 -0.98
C ALA A 35 5.60 -1.90 -2.01
N THR A 36 6.48 -0.95 -1.68
CA THR A 36 6.92 0.09 -2.60
C THR A 36 7.63 -0.50 -3.82
N GLY A 37 8.50 -1.49 -3.62
CA GLY A 37 9.19 -2.18 -4.71
C GLY A 37 8.23 -2.87 -5.67
N ILE A 38 7.22 -3.57 -5.14
CA ILE A 38 6.16 -4.22 -5.93
C ILE A 38 5.36 -3.16 -6.71
N ALA A 39 4.90 -2.10 -6.04
CA ALA A 39 4.14 -1.03 -6.68
C ALA A 39 4.91 -0.37 -7.84
N VAL A 40 6.19 -0.08 -7.66
CA VAL A 40 7.06 0.48 -8.71
C VAL A 40 7.25 -0.49 -9.87
N SER A 41 7.47 -1.78 -9.58
CA SER A 41 7.60 -2.82 -10.61
C SER A 41 6.34 -2.93 -11.45
N VAL A 42 5.19 -2.93 -10.83
CA VAL A 42 3.89 -2.99 -11.52
C VAL A 42 3.66 -1.71 -12.32
N ALA A 43 3.90 -0.54 -11.74
CA ALA A 43 3.72 0.75 -12.41
C ALA A 43 4.56 0.88 -13.68
N ASN A 44 5.79 0.39 -13.67
CA ASN A 44 6.67 0.39 -14.85
C ASN A 44 6.14 -0.47 -16.02
N ASN A 45 5.24 -1.39 -15.75
CA ASN A 45 4.61 -2.27 -16.72
C ASN A 45 3.21 -1.82 -17.16
N ILE A 46 2.75 -0.67 -16.70
CA ILE A 46 1.48 -0.06 -17.11
C ILE A 46 1.73 0.87 -18.29
N ASP A 47 0.99 0.66 -19.37
CA ASP A 47 0.97 1.60 -20.50
C ASP A 47 0.22 2.86 -20.09
N SER A 48 0.93 3.96 -19.91
CA SER A 48 0.38 5.22 -19.40
C SER A 48 -0.67 5.82 -20.34
N GLN A 49 -0.51 5.66 -21.67
CA GLN A 49 -1.48 6.19 -22.64
C GLN A 49 -2.79 5.40 -22.60
N LYS A 50 -2.70 4.08 -22.54
CA LYS A 50 -3.88 3.21 -22.38
C LYS A 50 -4.53 3.43 -21.00
N PHE A 51 -3.75 3.64 -19.95
CA PHE A 51 -4.30 3.92 -18.62
C PHE A 51 -5.11 5.22 -18.59
N VAL A 52 -4.64 6.28 -19.26
CA VAL A 52 -5.43 7.53 -19.39
C VAL A 52 -6.78 7.29 -20.10
N GLN A 53 -6.83 6.38 -21.06
CA GLN A 53 -8.10 6.00 -21.69
C GLN A 53 -9.00 5.21 -20.73
N VAL A 54 -8.43 4.29 -19.93
CA VAL A 54 -9.17 3.57 -18.89
C VAL A 54 -9.76 4.53 -17.85
N VAL A 55 -9.04 5.57 -17.45
CA VAL A 55 -9.55 6.61 -16.53
C VAL A 55 -10.80 7.31 -17.09
N LYS A 56 -10.92 7.44 -18.41
CA LYS A 56 -12.07 8.08 -19.08
C LYS A 56 -13.23 7.12 -19.34
N GLU A 57 -12.91 5.93 -19.84
CA GLU A 57 -13.87 4.97 -20.40
C GLU A 57 -14.27 3.86 -19.41
N GLY A 58 -13.43 3.65 -18.38
CA GLY A 58 -13.64 2.64 -17.34
C GLY A 58 -13.68 1.23 -17.88
N LYS A 59 -14.62 0.45 -17.38
CA LYS A 59 -14.80 -0.96 -17.72
C LYS A 59 -15.13 -1.21 -19.20
N ASN A 60 -15.51 -0.21 -19.95
CA ASN A 60 -15.76 -0.32 -21.39
C ASN A 60 -14.48 -0.36 -22.23
N ASN A 61 -13.34 0.05 -21.64
CA ASN A 61 -12.06 -0.02 -22.32
C ASN A 61 -11.46 -1.43 -22.18
N PRO A 62 -11.04 -2.09 -23.27
CA PRO A 62 -10.47 -3.44 -23.22
C PRO A 62 -9.24 -3.54 -22.31
N TYR A 63 -8.45 -2.47 -22.19
CA TYR A 63 -7.27 -2.45 -21.34
C TYR A 63 -7.60 -2.47 -19.84
N TYR A 64 -8.84 -2.09 -19.44
CA TYR A 64 -9.30 -2.19 -18.05
C TYR A 64 -9.19 -3.62 -17.54
N GLU A 65 -9.75 -4.58 -18.26
CA GLU A 65 -9.75 -5.98 -17.84
C GLU A 65 -8.34 -6.61 -17.96
N GLU A 66 -7.59 -6.26 -19.00
CA GLU A 66 -6.18 -6.68 -19.13
C GLU A 66 -5.37 -6.23 -17.92
N LEU A 67 -5.50 -4.97 -17.52
CA LEU A 67 -4.80 -4.41 -16.37
C LEU A 67 -5.29 -5.04 -15.06
N ARG A 68 -6.60 -5.23 -14.89
CA ARG A 68 -7.16 -5.89 -13.72
C ARG A 68 -6.59 -7.28 -13.50
N LEU A 69 -6.55 -8.10 -14.54
CA LEU A 69 -5.98 -9.45 -14.48
C LEU A 69 -4.48 -9.43 -14.17
N LYS A 70 -3.76 -8.46 -14.71
CA LYS A 70 -2.35 -8.27 -14.44
C LYS A 70 -2.08 -7.88 -12.97
N LEU A 71 -2.89 -6.98 -12.42
CA LEU A 71 -2.82 -6.61 -11.00
C LEU A 71 -3.19 -7.80 -10.11
N ASN A 72 -4.26 -8.53 -10.44
CA ASN A 72 -4.70 -9.71 -9.70
C ASN A 72 -3.60 -10.78 -9.65
N LYS A 73 -2.99 -11.09 -10.81
CA LYS A 73 -1.88 -12.02 -10.86
C LYS A 73 -0.71 -11.58 -9.98
N ASN A 74 -0.31 -10.31 -10.05
CA ASN A 74 0.78 -9.79 -9.22
C ASN A 74 0.43 -9.83 -7.72
N LEU A 75 -0.81 -9.53 -7.36
CA LEU A 75 -1.31 -9.61 -5.99
C LEU A 75 -1.13 -11.04 -5.43
N HIS A 76 -1.56 -12.05 -6.17
CA HIS A 76 -1.41 -13.45 -5.76
C HIS A 76 0.05 -13.93 -5.77
N ASP A 77 0.84 -13.54 -6.75
CA ASP A 77 2.24 -13.95 -6.87
C ASP A 77 3.12 -13.34 -5.75
N THR A 78 2.81 -12.13 -5.30
CA THR A 78 3.59 -11.42 -4.28
C THR A 78 3.04 -11.54 -2.87
N GLY A 79 1.77 -11.94 -2.71
CA GLY A 79 1.10 -12.05 -1.42
C GLY A 79 0.75 -10.71 -0.78
N VAL A 80 0.83 -9.58 -1.51
CA VAL A 80 0.33 -8.30 -1.00
C VAL A 80 -1.18 -8.36 -0.88
N LYS A 81 -1.73 -7.70 0.14
CA LYS A 81 -3.18 -7.75 0.40
C LYS A 81 -3.98 -6.98 -0.64
N TYR A 82 -3.49 -5.83 -1.05
CA TYR A 82 -4.14 -4.95 -2.02
C TYR A 82 -3.15 -4.49 -3.08
N LEU A 83 -3.58 -4.44 -4.31
CA LEU A 83 -2.83 -3.90 -5.44
C LEU A 83 -3.80 -3.21 -6.39
N THR A 84 -3.83 -1.90 -6.37
CA THR A 84 -4.82 -1.09 -7.08
C THR A 84 -4.17 0.11 -7.76
N THR A 85 -4.81 0.63 -8.78
CA THR A 85 -4.46 1.92 -9.37
C THR A 85 -5.45 2.98 -8.91
N ILE A 86 -4.92 4.14 -8.58
CA ILE A 86 -5.69 5.28 -8.09
C ILE A 86 -5.34 6.56 -8.85
N ILE A 87 -6.27 7.50 -8.85
CA ILE A 87 -6.02 8.88 -9.23
C ILE A 87 -6.44 9.81 -8.10
N VAL A 88 -6.00 11.05 -8.18
CA VAL A 88 -6.44 12.11 -7.26
C VAL A 88 -7.31 13.08 -8.02
N GLU A 89 -8.55 13.25 -7.58
CA GLU A 89 -9.50 14.25 -8.08
C GLU A 89 -9.81 15.26 -6.97
N GLY A 90 -9.22 16.45 -7.07
CA GLY A 90 -9.26 17.43 -5.99
C GLY A 90 -8.53 16.90 -4.73
N ASN A 91 -9.25 16.75 -3.63
CA ASN A 91 -8.73 16.17 -2.38
C ASN A 91 -9.19 14.74 -2.14
N LYS A 92 -9.65 14.04 -3.18
CA LYS A 92 -10.17 12.69 -3.09
C LYS A 92 -9.26 11.70 -3.78
N ILE A 93 -9.13 10.53 -3.21
CA ILE A 93 -8.49 9.37 -3.82
C ILE A 93 -9.59 8.55 -4.48
N VAL A 94 -9.41 8.28 -5.77
CA VAL A 94 -10.40 7.58 -6.60
C VAL A 94 -9.78 6.30 -7.16
N TYR A 95 -10.41 5.16 -6.91
CA TYR A 95 -9.99 3.86 -7.41
C TYR A 95 -10.32 3.71 -8.90
N ILE A 96 -9.37 3.25 -9.69
CA ILE A 96 -9.56 3.05 -11.14
C ILE A 96 -9.59 1.59 -11.49
N VAL A 97 -8.54 0.83 -11.18
CA VAL A 97 -8.49 -0.62 -11.42
C VAL A 97 -7.99 -1.31 -10.17
N ASP A 98 -8.74 -2.25 -9.66
CA ASP A 98 -8.41 -3.05 -8.49
C ASP A 98 -8.07 -4.48 -8.92
N GLY A 99 -6.96 -5.00 -8.40
CA GLY A 99 -6.51 -6.37 -8.59
C GLY A 99 -7.16 -7.40 -7.66
N SER A 100 -7.95 -6.96 -6.67
CA SER A 100 -8.67 -7.88 -5.78
C SER A 100 -9.69 -8.71 -6.55
N ASP A 101 -10.07 -9.86 -5.98
CA ASP A 101 -11.13 -10.68 -6.56
C ASP A 101 -12.48 -9.97 -6.46
N SER A 102 -13.17 -9.84 -7.59
CA SER A 102 -14.38 -9.00 -7.71
C SER A 102 -15.59 -9.46 -6.87
N ASN A 103 -15.51 -10.65 -6.28
CA ASN A 103 -16.53 -11.22 -5.39
C ASN A 103 -16.19 -11.06 -3.91
N THR A 104 -15.15 -10.33 -3.57
CA THR A 104 -14.72 -10.07 -2.18
C THR A 104 -15.17 -8.69 -1.70
N GLU A 105 -15.30 -8.53 -0.39
CA GLU A 105 -15.59 -7.23 0.24
C GLU A 105 -14.44 -6.22 0.08
N ASP A 106 -13.24 -6.72 -0.18
CA ASP A 106 -12.04 -5.91 -0.37
C ASP A 106 -11.96 -5.26 -1.76
N PHE A 107 -12.87 -5.63 -2.71
CA PHE A 107 -12.87 -5.11 -4.06
C PHE A 107 -13.39 -3.68 -4.14
N SER A 108 -12.57 -2.79 -4.71
CA SER A 108 -12.94 -1.40 -4.97
C SER A 108 -13.38 -1.21 -6.43
N ASP A 109 -14.62 -0.81 -6.62
CA ASP A 109 -15.18 -0.61 -7.97
C ASP A 109 -14.61 0.63 -8.67
N TYR A 110 -14.71 0.65 -9.99
CA TYR A 110 -14.29 1.78 -10.82
C TYR A 110 -14.98 3.08 -10.38
N LYS A 111 -14.15 4.11 -10.15
CA LYS A 111 -14.55 5.42 -9.61
C LYS A 111 -15.18 5.40 -8.22
N SER A 112 -15.01 4.35 -7.45
CA SER A 112 -15.27 4.46 -6.02
C SER A 112 -14.23 5.37 -5.34
N GLU A 113 -14.69 6.11 -4.34
CA GLU A 113 -13.84 7.03 -3.56
C GLU A 113 -13.36 6.34 -2.29
N ASP A 114 -12.13 6.65 -1.87
CA ASP A 114 -11.66 6.25 -0.56
C ASP A 114 -12.40 7.03 0.52
N ALA A 115 -12.93 6.32 1.52
CA ALA A 115 -13.66 6.93 2.63
C ALA A 115 -12.74 7.77 3.53
N ASP A 116 -11.47 7.38 3.62
CA ASP A 116 -10.48 8.01 4.48
C ASP A 116 -9.48 8.85 3.66
N ILE A 117 -9.45 10.15 3.94
CA ILE A 117 -8.49 11.05 3.29
C ILE A 117 -7.11 10.84 3.90
N ASN A 118 -6.25 10.11 3.20
CA ASN A 118 -4.85 9.99 3.56
C ASN A 118 -4.05 11.19 3.05
N LYS A 119 -3.81 12.17 3.95
CA LYS A 119 -3.08 13.39 3.62
C LYS A 119 -1.64 13.14 3.19
N GLU A 120 -1.01 12.10 3.71
CA GLU A 120 0.37 11.73 3.36
C GLU A 120 0.42 11.22 1.91
N LEU A 121 -0.53 10.38 1.53
CA LEU A 121 -0.65 9.89 0.16
C LEU A 121 -0.92 11.03 -0.83
N LEU A 122 -1.82 11.98 -0.49
CA LEU A 122 -2.07 13.16 -1.31
C LEU A 122 -0.79 14.00 -1.51
N ASN A 123 -0.01 14.20 -0.45
CA ASN A 123 1.26 14.94 -0.52
C ASN A 123 2.29 14.24 -1.45
N TRP A 124 2.35 12.90 -1.45
CA TRP A 124 3.21 12.16 -2.39
C TRP A 124 2.76 12.31 -3.84
N PHE A 125 1.46 12.31 -4.08
CA PHE A 125 0.91 12.61 -5.42
C PHE A 125 1.32 13.99 -5.91
N GLU A 126 1.18 15.02 -5.08
CA GLU A 126 1.58 16.38 -5.41
C GLU A 126 3.08 16.49 -5.71
N LYS A 127 3.92 15.85 -4.91
CA LYS A 127 5.38 15.84 -5.06
C LYS A 127 5.89 14.86 -6.10
N LYS A 128 5.03 13.98 -6.64
CA LYS A 128 5.40 12.87 -7.52
C LYS A 128 6.46 11.95 -6.88
N GLU A 129 6.34 11.72 -5.60
CA GLU A 129 7.22 10.87 -4.81
C GLU A 129 6.64 9.46 -4.68
N LYS A 130 7.50 8.50 -4.36
CA LYS A 130 7.13 7.14 -3.98
C LYS A 130 7.42 6.94 -2.50
N GLY A 131 6.62 6.14 -1.83
CA GLY A 131 6.81 5.86 -0.42
C GLY A 131 5.79 4.87 0.12
N TYR A 132 5.73 4.78 1.43
CA TYR A 132 4.74 4.00 2.17
C TYR A 132 4.28 4.78 3.40
N THR A 133 3.02 4.63 3.77
CA THR A 133 2.45 5.23 4.98
C THR A 133 2.72 4.34 6.19
N ASP A 134 2.59 4.90 7.38
CA ASP A 134 2.51 4.11 8.59
C ASP A 134 1.26 3.21 8.57
N ILE A 135 1.36 2.05 9.24
CA ILE A 135 0.25 1.11 9.39
C ILE A 135 -0.75 1.73 10.37
N TYR A 136 -2.01 1.80 9.96
CA TYR A 136 -3.13 2.24 10.79
C TYR A 136 -3.62 1.12 11.68
#